data_b31d5262eea33b79610e94b4417f7bc6
#
_entry.id   b31d5262eea33b79610e94b4417f7bc6
#
_cell.length_a   1.000
_cell.length_b   1.000
_cell.length_c   1.000
_cell.angle_alpha   90.00
_cell.angle_beta   90.00
_cell.angle_gamma   90.00
#
_symmetry.space_group_name_H-M   'P 1'
#
loop_
_entity.id
_entity.type
_entity.pdbx_description
1 polymer ?
#
loop_
_entity_poly.entity_id
_entity_poly.type
_entity_poly.pdbx_seq_one_letter_code
_entity_poly.pdbx_strand_id
1 'polypeptide(L)'
;EQFGHTTDILVRRAFGNVYDILFQGTPEQIERWLLPCVLGERVFSVAFTEPEAGSDAAAIRTLARKKSNGWQINGKKHFISDGAFSDFFVITAVTDPEKKHRGISTFIIDKNSSGVTVGRDQPMMGLRGTSHVELFFDDVQVGPEHLLGEEGRGLKHALETLGRIRLAQVCARAVGKATRVQKLSIDYASQ
;
A
#
# COMPACT_ATOMS: atom_id res chain seq x y z
N GLU A 1 17.94 18.98 -2.17
CA GLU A 1 18.74 18.05 -1.37
C GLU A 1 18.88 18.45 0.11
N GLN A 2 18.71 19.73 0.46
CA GLN A 2 18.73 20.18 1.87
C GLN A 2 17.51 19.71 2.68
N PHE A 3 16.44 19.33 2.01
CA PHE A 3 15.16 18.90 2.61
C PHE A 3 14.74 17.52 2.14
N GLY A 4 15.65 16.55 2.23
CA GLY A 4 15.44 15.18 1.71
C GLY A 4 14.15 14.52 2.16
N HIS A 5 13.70 14.77 3.38
CA HIS A 5 12.41 14.23 3.88
C HIS A 5 11.21 14.83 3.14
N THR A 6 11.16 16.15 3.00
CA THR A 6 10.08 16.86 2.30
C THR A 6 10.06 16.46 0.82
N THR A 7 11.23 16.39 0.18
CA THR A 7 11.35 15.95 -1.20
C THR A 7 10.88 14.50 -1.38
N ASP A 8 11.22 13.60 -0.47
CA ASP A 8 10.78 12.21 -0.54
C ASP A 8 9.26 12.08 -0.42
N ILE A 9 8.64 12.86 0.47
CA ILE A 9 7.18 12.91 0.62
C ILE A 9 6.52 13.44 -0.66
N LEU A 10 7.00 14.56 -1.19
CA LEU A 10 6.45 15.19 -2.39
C LEU A 10 6.61 14.30 -3.62
N VAL A 11 7.80 13.75 -3.84
CA VAL A 11 8.08 12.85 -4.97
C VAL A 11 7.24 11.57 -4.87
N ARG A 12 7.10 11.01 -3.67
CA ARG A 12 6.27 9.84 -3.46
C ARG A 12 4.79 10.11 -3.74
N ARG A 13 4.30 11.30 -3.38
CA ARG A 13 2.93 11.73 -3.67
C ARG A 13 2.71 12.06 -5.15
N ALA A 14 3.68 12.71 -5.79
CA ALA A 14 3.57 13.15 -7.17
C ALA A 14 3.78 12.02 -8.20
N PHE A 15 4.65 11.04 -7.89
CA PHE A 15 5.07 10.04 -8.88
C PHE A 15 4.89 8.59 -8.43
N GLY A 16 4.28 8.33 -7.30
CA GLY A 16 4.48 7.00 -6.88
C GLY A 16 3.67 6.44 -5.77
N ASN A 17 2.53 6.91 -5.60
CA ASN A 17 1.59 6.09 -4.87
C ASN A 17 0.98 5.12 -5.85
N VAL A 18 1.69 4.03 -6.11
CA VAL A 18 1.18 2.76 -6.67
C VAL A 18 -0.25 2.82 -7.27
N TYR A 19 -0.61 3.95 -7.90
CA TYR A 19 -1.90 4.15 -8.58
C TYR A 19 -2.18 3.04 -9.59
N ASP A 20 -1.11 2.47 -10.13
CA ASP A 20 -1.16 1.34 -11.06
C ASP A 20 -1.99 0.18 -10.55
N ILE A 21 -2.08 -0.01 -9.23
CA ILE A 21 -2.90 -1.09 -8.69
C ILE A 21 -4.39 -0.86 -8.99
N LEU A 22 -4.83 0.39 -9.00
CA LEU A 22 -6.21 0.74 -9.28
C LEU A 22 -6.57 0.61 -10.78
N PHE A 23 -5.59 0.58 -11.67
CA PHE A 23 -5.82 0.31 -13.10
C PHE A 23 -6.28 -1.14 -13.38
N GLN A 24 -6.21 -2.03 -12.38
CA GLN A 24 -6.78 -3.37 -12.48
C GLN A 24 -8.31 -3.37 -12.28
N GLY A 25 -8.88 -2.24 -11.91
CA GLY A 25 -10.31 -2.08 -11.64
C GLY A 25 -11.17 -2.00 -12.89
N THR A 26 -12.47 -2.18 -12.70
CA THR A 26 -13.47 -1.89 -13.72
C THR A 26 -13.55 -0.38 -13.99
N PRO A 27 -14.17 0.04 -15.11
CA PRO A 27 -14.40 1.46 -15.38
C PRO A 27 -15.07 2.20 -14.21
N GLU A 28 -16.05 1.58 -13.55
CA GLU A 28 -16.77 2.13 -12.41
C GLU A 28 -15.85 2.26 -11.18
N GLN A 29 -14.96 1.30 -10.97
CA GLN A 29 -13.96 1.37 -9.91
C GLN A 29 -12.92 2.46 -10.18
N ILE A 30 -12.50 2.62 -11.43
CA ILE A 30 -11.58 3.68 -11.85
C ILE A 30 -12.22 5.06 -11.59
N GLU A 31 -13.46 5.25 -11.99
CA GLU A 31 -14.18 6.50 -11.78
C GLU A 31 -14.36 6.80 -10.27
N ARG A 32 -14.73 5.79 -9.49
CA ARG A 32 -15.03 5.96 -8.06
C ARG A 32 -13.79 6.17 -7.19
N TRP A 33 -12.69 5.47 -7.47
CA TRP A 33 -11.52 5.45 -6.57
C TRP A 33 -10.25 6.04 -7.20
N LEU A 34 -9.95 5.76 -8.48
CA LEU A 34 -8.71 6.24 -9.09
C LEU A 34 -8.82 7.73 -9.48
N LEU A 35 -9.87 8.11 -10.17
CA LEU A 35 -10.01 9.47 -10.68
C LEU A 35 -9.95 10.54 -9.58
N PRO A 36 -10.65 10.41 -8.43
CA PRO A 36 -10.52 11.35 -7.33
C PRO A 36 -9.09 11.42 -6.75
N CYS A 37 -8.35 10.31 -6.76
CA CYS A 37 -6.96 10.31 -6.33
C CYS A 37 -6.04 11.07 -7.31
N VAL A 38 -6.26 10.92 -8.61
CA VAL A 38 -5.50 11.66 -9.64
C VAL A 38 -5.79 13.16 -9.56
N LEU A 39 -7.02 13.54 -9.25
CA LEU A 39 -7.43 14.93 -9.04
C LEU A 39 -6.95 15.51 -7.69
N GLY A 40 -6.40 14.68 -6.80
CA GLY A 40 -5.94 15.11 -5.48
C GLY A 40 -7.06 15.29 -4.44
N GLU A 41 -8.25 14.81 -4.74
CA GLU A 41 -9.44 14.91 -3.88
C GLU A 41 -9.48 13.81 -2.82
N ARG A 42 -8.89 12.65 -3.11
CA ARG A 42 -8.80 11.49 -2.21
C ARG A 42 -7.37 10.94 -2.14
N VAL A 43 -7.09 10.31 -1.04
CA VAL A 43 -5.79 9.65 -0.78
C VAL A 43 -6.03 8.20 -0.39
N PHE A 44 -5.21 7.29 -0.89
CA PHE A 44 -5.26 5.90 -0.45
C PHE A 44 -3.90 5.37 -0.02
N SER A 45 -3.92 4.30 0.72
CA SER A 45 -2.74 3.53 1.08
C SER A 45 -2.86 2.09 0.63
N VAL A 46 -1.73 1.53 0.22
CA VAL A 46 -1.61 0.11 -0.07
C VAL A 46 -1.22 -0.63 1.22
N ALA A 47 -2.01 -1.62 1.60
CA ALA A 47 -1.88 -2.34 2.85
C ALA A 47 -1.66 -3.84 2.61
N PHE A 48 -0.40 -4.23 2.39
CA PHE A 48 0.00 -5.62 2.13
C PHE A 48 0.65 -6.27 3.34
N THR A 49 1.60 -5.57 3.97
CA THR A 49 2.40 -6.08 5.08
C THR A 49 1.54 -6.42 6.31
N GLU A 50 1.85 -7.55 6.93
CA GLU A 50 1.29 -7.98 8.20
C GLU A 50 2.41 -8.22 9.22
N PRO A 51 2.12 -8.31 10.53
CA PRO A 51 3.15 -8.55 11.53
C PRO A 51 3.99 -9.80 11.26
N GLU A 52 3.38 -10.85 10.74
CA GLU A 52 4.04 -12.14 10.42
C GLU A 52 4.40 -12.29 8.94
N ALA A 53 4.02 -11.35 8.08
CA ALA A 53 4.20 -11.43 6.62
C ALA A 53 4.78 -10.13 6.06
N GLY A 54 6.11 -10.07 6.01
CA GLY A 54 6.88 -8.99 5.39
C GLY A 54 7.52 -9.45 4.09
N SER A 55 8.73 -10.02 4.17
CA SER A 55 9.46 -10.55 3.00
C SER A 55 8.72 -11.69 2.33
N ASP A 56 8.09 -12.56 3.11
CA ASP A 56 7.16 -13.56 2.59
C ASP A 56 5.75 -12.96 2.46
N ALA A 57 5.52 -12.23 1.38
CA ALA A 57 4.24 -11.58 1.10
C ALA A 57 3.09 -12.58 0.82
N ALA A 58 3.39 -13.85 0.64
CA ALA A 58 2.39 -14.90 0.46
C ALA A 58 1.88 -15.47 1.79
N ALA A 59 2.60 -15.24 2.89
CA ALA A 59 2.26 -15.74 4.23
C ALA A 59 1.22 -14.88 4.97
N ILE A 60 0.51 -14.00 4.28
CA ILE A 60 -0.54 -13.16 4.89
C ILE A 60 -1.66 -14.01 5.48
N ARG A 61 -2.26 -13.50 6.55
CA ARG A 61 -3.34 -14.16 7.31
C ARG A 61 -4.67 -13.40 7.30
N THR A 62 -4.68 -12.15 6.83
CA THR A 62 -5.94 -11.42 6.61
C THR A 62 -6.84 -12.25 5.70
N LEU A 63 -8.04 -12.58 6.17
CA LEU A 63 -8.94 -13.52 5.54
C LEU A 63 -10.18 -12.81 5.01
N ALA A 64 -10.56 -13.08 3.77
CA ALA A 64 -11.80 -12.64 3.16
C ALA A 64 -12.70 -13.85 2.92
N ARG A 65 -13.68 -14.05 3.79
CA ARG A 65 -14.66 -15.15 3.67
C ARG A 65 -15.80 -14.72 2.76
N LYS A 66 -16.07 -15.53 1.75
CA LYS A 66 -17.19 -15.30 0.83
C LYS A 66 -18.53 -15.40 1.55
N LYS A 67 -19.41 -14.46 1.30
CA LYS A 67 -20.78 -14.38 1.78
C LYS A 67 -21.74 -14.31 0.59
N SER A 68 -23.04 -14.38 0.85
CA SER A 68 -24.07 -14.32 -0.21
C SER A 68 -23.98 -13.04 -1.06
N ASN A 69 -23.54 -11.92 -0.48
CA ASN A 69 -23.50 -10.62 -1.15
C ASN A 69 -22.10 -9.95 -1.01
N GLY A 70 -21.03 -10.71 -1.23
CA GLY A 70 -19.66 -10.18 -1.17
C GLY A 70 -18.74 -10.96 -0.23
N TRP A 71 -17.98 -10.24 0.60
CA TRP A 71 -16.99 -10.84 1.51
C TRP A 71 -17.06 -10.22 2.90
N GLN A 72 -16.69 -11.01 3.88
CA GLN A 72 -16.41 -10.60 5.25
C GLN A 72 -14.91 -10.67 5.49
N ILE A 73 -14.29 -9.55 5.84
CA ILE A 73 -12.84 -9.42 5.97
C ILE A 73 -12.45 -9.29 7.43
N ASN A 74 -11.51 -10.13 7.85
CA ASN A 74 -10.91 -10.14 9.17
C ASN A 74 -9.40 -10.21 9.09
N GLY A 75 -8.71 -9.41 9.90
CA GLY A 75 -7.25 -9.43 9.94
C GLY A 75 -6.64 -8.11 10.37
N LYS A 76 -5.32 -8.01 10.16
CA LYS A 76 -4.57 -6.80 10.50
C LYS A 76 -3.46 -6.55 9.49
N LYS A 77 -3.14 -5.28 9.28
CA LYS A 77 -2.01 -4.84 8.47
C LYS A 77 -1.06 -3.98 9.30
N HIS A 78 0.22 -3.97 8.95
CA HIS A 78 1.26 -3.30 9.71
C HIS A 78 2.15 -2.44 8.82
N PHE A 79 2.69 -1.36 9.39
CA PHE A 79 3.55 -0.40 8.69
C PHE A 79 2.89 0.23 7.45
N ILE A 80 1.60 0.55 7.54
CA ILE A 80 0.88 1.10 6.40
C ILE A 80 1.15 2.59 6.28
N SER A 81 1.95 2.92 5.27
CA SER A 81 2.37 4.29 4.99
C SER A 81 1.18 5.16 4.65
N ASP A 82 1.12 6.33 5.28
CA ASP A 82 0.08 7.35 5.10
C ASP A 82 -1.33 6.90 5.51
N GLY A 83 -1.48 5.74 6.15
CA GLY A 83 -2.78 5.20 6.54
C GLY A 83 -3.58 6.10 7.47
N ALA A 84 -2.93 6.94 8.27
CA ALA A 84 -3.61 7.94 9.11
C ALA A 84 -4.39 8.98 8.28
N PHE A 85 -3.91 9.29 7.07
CA PHE A 85 -4.44 10.35 6.20
C PHE A 85 -5.24 9.80 5.01
N SER A 86 -5.28 8.48 4.83
CA SER A 86 -5.96 7.86 3.71
C SER A 86 -7.47 7.86 3.88
N ASP A 87 -8.19 7.97 2.78
CA ASP A 87 -9.64 7.86 2.69
C ASP A 87 -10.09 6.41 2.51
N PHE A 88 -9.23 5.61 1.88
CA PHE A 88 -9.45 4.18 1.68
C PHE A 88 -8.13 3.41 1.59
N PHE A 89 -8.24 2.11 1.67
CA PHE A 89 -7.11 1.18 1.64
C PHE A 89 -7.27 0.17 0.51
N VAL A 90 -6.18 -0.11 -0.19
CA VAL A 90 -6.09 -1.26 -1.09
C VAL A 90 -5.34 -2.36 -0.35
N ILE A 91 -6.04 -3.42 0.01
CA ILE A 91 -5.52 -4.49 0.84
C ILE A 91 -5.43 -5.82 0.09
N THR A 92 -4.53 -6.69 0.51
CA THR A 92 -4.55 -8.11 0.12
C THR A 92 -5.18 -8.94 1.23
N ALA A 93 -6.01 -9.92 0.85
CA ALA A 93 -6.61 -10.87 1.77
C ALA A 93 -6.70 -12.26 1.13
N VAL A 94 -6.63 -13.30 1.95
CA VAL A 94 -6.78 -14.70 1.52
C VAL A 94 -8.26 -14.97 1.27
N THR A 95 -8.61 -15.32 0.05
CA THR A 95 -9.96 -15.75 -0.36
C THR A 95 -10.08 -17.26 -0.47
N ASP A 96 -8.96 -17.95 -0.75
CA ASP A 96 -8.90 -19.41 -0.87
C ASP A 96 -7.57 -19.93 -0.30
N PRO A 97 -7.55 -20.41 0.96
CA PRO A 97 -6.32 -20.91 1.59
C PRO A 97 -5.67 -22.09 0.87
N GLU A 98 -6.46 -22.94 0.22
CA GLU A 98 -5.95 -24.15 -0.46
C GLU A 98 -5.08 -23.80 -1.68
N LYS A 99 -5.34 -22.65 -2.29
CA LYS A 99 -4.58 -22.18 -3.47
C LYS A 99 -3.32 -21.40 -3.13
N LYS A 100 -2.98 -21.24 -1.83
CA LYS A 100 -1.78 -20.52 -1.36
C LYS A 100 -1.67 -19.13 -2.01
N HIS A 101 -0.56 -18.82 -2.68
CA HIS A 101 -0.34 -17.53 -3.34
C HIS A 101 -1.37 -17.19 -4.44
N ARG A 102 -2.05 -18.20 -5.01
CA ARG A 102 -3.15 -18.01 -5.98
C ARG A 102 -4.52 -17.87 -5.31
N GLY A 103 -4.58 -17.94 -4.01
CA GLY A 103 -5.78 -17.74 -3.21
C GLY A 103 -5.81 -16.36 -2.54
N ILE A 104 -4.97 -15.42 -2.96
CA ILE A 104 -4.92 -14.06 -2.43
C ILE A 104 -5.58 -13.11 -3.41
N SER A 105 -6.52 -12.32 -2.94
CA SER A 105 -7.25 -11.31 -3.70
C SER A 105 -6.97 -9.91 -3.17
N THR A 106 -7.28 -8.89 -3.96
CA THR A 106 -7.12 -7.48 -3.59
C THR A 106 -8.49 -6.85 -3.41
N PHE A 107 -8.64 -6.06 -2.36
CA PHE A 107 -9.89 -5.36 -2.03
C PHE A 107 -9.64 -3.88 -1.80
N ILE A 108 -10.62 -3.06 -2.16
CA ILE A 108 -10.68 -1.63 -1.81
C ILE A 108 -11.60 -1.50 -0.60
N ILE A 109 -11.10 -0.91 0.49
CA ILE A 109 -11.84 -0.76 1.75
C ILE A 109 -11.87 0.72 2.12
N ASP A 110 -13.04 1.32 2.20
CA ASP A 110 -13.17 2.69 2.68
C ASP A 110 -12.82 2.76 4.18
N LYS A 111 -12.06 3.79 4.58
CA LYS A 111 -11.58 3.97 5.96
C LYS A 111 -12.71 3.98 6.98
N ASN A 112 -13.87 4.53 6.60
CA ASN A 112 -15.03 4.68 7.46
C ASN A 112 -15.96 3.47 7.44
N SER A 113 -15.57 2.37 6.78
CA SER A 113 -16.37 1.14 6.81
C SER A 113 -16.45 0.60 8.25
N SER A 114 -17.63 0.09 8.61
CA SER A 114 -17.80 -0.56 9.92
C SER A 114 -16.81 -1.70 10.10
N GLY A 115 -16.16 -1.77 11.25
CA GLY A 115 -15.14 -2.77 11.55
C GLY A 115 -13.72 -2.39 11.13
N VAL A 116 -13.51 -1.25 10.47
CA VAL A 116 -12.18 -0.73 10.17
C VAL A 116 -11.69 0.15 11.32
N THR A 117 -10.49 -0.16 11.82
CA THR A 117 -9.81 0.68 12.82
C THR A 117 -8.41 1.01 12.35
N VAL A 118 -8.09 2.30 12.35
CA VAL A 118 -6.72 2.80 12.16
C VAL A 118 -6.06 2.86 13.52
N GLY A 119 -5.04 2.05 13.70
CA GLY A 119 -4.30 1.93 14.95
C GLY A 119 -3.22 2.99 15.10
N ARG A 120 -2.30 2.68 16.02
CA ARG A 120 -1.22 3.58 16.41
C ARG A 120 -0.23 3.81 15.26
N ASP A 121 0.26 5.05 15.16
CA ASP A 121 1.43 5.37 14.32
C ASP A 121 2.70 4.74 14.92
N GLN A 122 3.47 4.07 14.05
CA GLN A 122 4.71 3.41 14.47
C GLN A 122 5.87 4.40 14.46
N PRO A 123 6.65 4.49 15.55
CA PRO A 123 7.83 5.34 15.58
C PRO A 123 8.89 4.80 14.59
N MET A 124 9.32 5.67 13.68
CA MET A 124 10.30 5.35 12.65
C MET A 124 11.63 6.05 12.93
N MET A 125 12.75 5.39 12.64
CA MET A 125 14.09 5.98 12.75
C MET A 125 14.34 7.10 11.73
N GLY A 126 13.57 7.14 10.66
CA GLY A 126 13.61 8.18 9.61
C GLY A 126 12.20 8.50 9.13
N LEU A 127 12.09 9.26 8.04
CA LEU A 127 10.82 9.65 7.41
C LEU A 127 9.84 10.31 8.40
N ARG A 128 10.35 11.13 9.31
CA ARG A 128 9.52 11.92 10.24
C ARG A 128 8.58 12.82 9.42
N GLY A 129 7.31 12.85 9.79
CA GLY A 129 6.27 13.56 9.03
C GLY A 129 5.48 12.70 8.05
N THR A 130 5.81 11.39 7.94
CA THR A 130 4.93 10.38 7.33
C THR A 130 4.34 9.50 8.43
N SER A 131 3.12 9.02 8.27
CA SER A 131 2.54 8.04 9.17
C SER A 131 2.80 6.62 8.67
N HIS A 132 2.94 5.68 9.62
CA HIS A 132 3.04 4.25 9.35
C HIS A 132 2.19 3.52 10.38
N VAL A 133 0.92 3.34 10.08
CA VAL A 133 -0.07 2.84 11.04
C VAL A 133 -0.27 1.33 10.96
N GLU A 134 -0.89 0.80 12.00
CA GLU A 134 -1.57 -0.49 11.96
C GLU A 134 -3.00 -0.29 11.44
N LEU A 135 -3.52 -1.29 10.74
CA LEU A 135 -4.93 -1.36 10.38
C LEU A 135 -5.51 -2.66 10.92
N PHE A 136 -6.71 -2.56 11.45
CA PHE A 136 -7.47 -3.71 11.95
C PHE A 136 -8.78 -3.79 11.18
N PHE A 137 -9.15 -5.01 10.83
CA PHE A 137 -10.39 -5.36 10.14
C PHE A 137 -11.11 -6.39 11.00
N ASP A 138 -12.27 -6.01 11.50
CA ASP A 138 -13.12 -6.84 12.36
C ASP A 138 -14.50 -6.95 11.72
N ASP A 139 -14.76 -8.10 11.11
CA ASP A 139 -16.00 -8.42 10.40
C ASP A 139 -16.43 -7.39 9.35
N VAL A 140 -15.45 -6.77 8.66
CA VAL A 140 -15.73 -5.76 7.63
C VAL A 140 -16.47 -6.40 6.46
N GLN A 141 -17.68 -5.91 6.20
CA GLN A 141 -18.50 -6.38 5.09
C GLN A 141 -18.25 -5.55 3.84
N VAL A 142 -17.97 -6.20 2.71
CA VAL A 142 -17.77 -5.53 1.43
C VAL A 142 -18.51 -6.27 0.32
N GLY A 143 -19.11 -5.52 -0.60
CA GLY A 143 -19.78 -6.04 -1.77
C GLY A 143 -18.81 -6.49 -2.88
N PRO A 144 -19.34 -7.10 -3.96
CA PRO A 144 -18.54 -7.53 -5.11
C PRO A 144 -17.74 -6.39 -5.76
N GLU A 145 -18.27 -5.18 -5.72
CA GLU A 145 -17.67 -3.97 -6.30
C GLU A 145 -16.36 -3.55 -5.60
N HIS A 146 -16.07 -4.11 -4.43
CA HIS A 146 -14.84 -3.86 -3.68
C HIS A 146 -13.70 -4.81 -4.05
N LEU A 147 -13.97 -5.92 -4.76
CA LEU A 147 -12.93 -6.79 -5.28
C LEU A 147 -12.21 -6.11 -6.44
N LEU A 148 -10.93 -5.85 -6.28
CA LEU A 148 -10.10 -5.19 -7.29
C LEU A 148 -9.42 -6.23 -8.18
N GLY A 149 -9.76 -6.23 -9.45
CA GLY A 149 -9.29 -7.21 -10.42
C GLY A 149 -9.93 -8.60 -10.22
N GLU A 150 -9.21 -9.65 -10.61
CA GLU A 150 -9.70 -11.03 -10.55
C GLU A 150 -9.46 -11.67 -9.16
N GLU A 151 -10.43 -12.45 -8.67
CA GLU A 151 -10.26 -13.24 -7.45
C GLU A 151 -9.06 -14.21 -7.57
N GLY A 152 -8.22 -14.25 -6.54
CA GLY A 152 -7.02 -15.10 -6.51
C GLY A 152 -5.79 -14.54 -7.24
N ARG A 153 -5.87 -13.38 -7.85
CA ARG A 153 -4.73 -12.74 -8.55
C ARG A 153 -4.14 -11.54 -7.82
N GLY A 154 -4.61 -11.27 -6.61
CA GLY A 154 -4.22 -10.07 -5.87
C GLY A 154 -2.73 -9.97 -5.56
N LEU A 155 -2.08 -11.07 -5.17
CA LEU A 155 -0.64 -11.05 -4.94
C LEU A 155 0.15 -10.75 -6.20
N LYS A 156 -0.25 -11.32 -7.35
CA LYS A 156 0.38 -11.03 -8.64
C LYS A 156 0.26 -9.54 -8.98
N HIS A 157 -0.94 -8.98 -8.90
CA HIS A 157 -1.19 -7.56 -9.18
C HIS A 157 -0.38 -6.65 -8.24
N ALA A 158 -0.32 -6.99 -6.95
CA ALA A 158 0.47 -6.26 -5.97
C ALA A 158 1.97 -6.24 -6.32
N LEU A 159 2.53 -7.41 -6.65
CA LEU A 159 3.96 -7.54 -6.98
C LEU A 159 4.32 -6.89 -8.33
N GLU A 160 3.46 -6.97 -9.32
CA GLU A 160 3.67 -6.30 -10.63
C GLU A 160 3.68 -4.78 -10.46
N THR A 161 2.74 -4.23 -9.70
CA THR A 161 2.66 -2.80 -9.39
C THR A 161 3.90 -2.32 -8.62
N LEU A 162 4.25 -3.02 -7.55
CA LEU A 162 5.43 -2.70 -6.75
C LEU A 162 6.73 -2.87 -7.56
N GLY A 163 6.82 -3.89 -8.41
CA GLY A 163 8.02 -4.18 -9.19
C GLY A 163 8.35 -3.10 -10.20
N ARG A 164 7.39 -2.55 -10.90
CA ARG A 164 7.62 -1.56 -11.95
C ARG A 164 8.04 -0.20 -11.40
N ILE A 165 7.20 0.41 -10.60
CA ILE A 165 7.40 1.79 -10.13
C ILE A 165 8.33 1.84 -8.94
N ARG A 166 8.14 0.97 -7.97
CA ARG A 166 8.92 0.98 -6.74
C ARG A 166 10.41 0.69 -6.99
N LEU A 167 10.72 -0.24 -7.89
CA LEU A 167 12.11 -0.56 -8.21
C LEU A 167 12.82 0.66 -8.79
N ALA A 168 12.24 1.31 -9.80
CA ALA A 168 12.82 2.51 -10.41
C ALA A 168 13.05 3.63 -9.38
N GLN A 169 12.06 3.91 -8.53
CA GLN A 169 12.14 4.94 -7.49
C GLN A 169 13.22 4.64 -6.45
N VAL A 170 13.29 3.39 -5.97
CA VAL A 170 14.26 3.00 -4.93
C VAL A 170 15.67 3.04 -5.49
N CYS A 171 15.89 2.55 -6.71
CA CYS A 171 17.19 2.62 -7.37
C CYS A 171 17.65 4.07 -7.61
N ALA A 172 16.78 4.92 -8.14
CA ALA A 172 17.12 6.33 -8.37
C ALA A 172 17.49 7.05 -7.06
N ARG A 173 16.75 6.82 -5.99
CA ARG A 173 17.06 7.39 -4.66
C ARG A 173 18.36 6.84 -4.09
N ALA A 174 18.64 5.54 -4.24
CA ALA A 174 19.88 4.93 -3.77
C ALA A 174 21.09 5.53 -4.48
N VAL A 175 21.05 5.64 -5.81
CA VAL A 175 22.10 6.27 -6.62
C VAL A 175 22.30 7.73 -6.20
N GLY A 176 21.23 8.53 -6.10
CA GLY A 176 21.33 9.94 -5.71
C GLY A 176 21.95 10.13 -4.31
N LYS A 177 21.57 9.29 -3.34
CA LYS A 177 22.17 9.32 -2.00
C LYS A 177 23.63 8.91 -2.00
N ALA A 178 24.00 7.84 -2.72
CA ALA A 178 25.38 7.38 -2.85
C ALA A 178 26.28 8.47 -3.47
N THR A 179 25.83 9.07 -4.57
CA THR A 179 26.54 10.19 -5.21
C THR A 179 26.75 11.37 -4.26
N ARG A 180 25.72 11.72 -3.48
CA ARG A 180 25.85 12.81 -2.50
C ARG A 180 26.83 12.50 -1.39
N VAL A 181 26.77 11.30 -0.82
CA VAL A 181 27.70 10.85 0.22
C VAL A 181 29.13 10.84 -0.32
N GLN A 182 29.36 10.30 -1.51
CA GLN A 182 30.67 10.29 -2.14
C GLN A 182 31.23 11.71 -2.30
N LYS A 183 30.42 12.63 -2.85
CA LYS A 183 30.84 14.02 -3.00
C LYS A 183 31.25 14.66 -1.68
N LEU A 184 30.41 14.54 -0.65
CA LEU A 184 30.70 15.07 0.68
C LEU A 184 31.98 14.47 1.28
N SER A 185 32.22 13.17 1.07
CA SER A 185 33.42 12.49 1.54
C SER A 185 34.70 13.03 0.84
N ILE A 186 34.64 13.24 -0.47
CA ILE A 186 35.76 13.84 -1.24
C ILE A 186 36.01 15.26 -0.77
N ASP A 187 34.98 16.09 -0.68
CA ASP A 187 35.09 17.49 -0.25
C ASP A 187 35.72 17.59 1.16
N TYR A 188 35.34 16.69 2.07
CA TYR A 188 35.93 16.62 3.41
C TYR A 188 37.38 16.16 3.41
N ALA A 189 37.71 15.11 2.67
CA ALA A 189 39.08 14.58 2.60
C ALA A 189 40.07 15.48 1.89
N SER A 190 39.60 16.49 1.14
CA SER A 190 40.42 17.46 0.41
C SER A 190 40.71 18.73 1.23
N GLN A 191 40.20 18.85 2.44
CA GLN A 191 40.49 19.93 3.39
C GLN A 191 41.72 19.60 4.24
#